data_cfb59af9f2594f1fb6e284dbb1a02126
#
_entry.id   cfb59af9f2594f1fb6e284dbb1a02126
#
_cell.length_a   1.000
_cell.length_b   1.000
_cell.length_c   1.000
_cell.angle_alpha   90.00
_cell.angle_beta   90.00
_cell.angle_gamma   90.00
#
_symmetry.space_group_name_H-M   'P 1'
#
loop_
_entity.id
_entity.type
_entity.pdbx_description
1 polymer ?
#
loop_
_entity_poly.entity_id
_entity_poly.type
_entity_poly.pdbx_seq_one_letter_code
_entity_poly.pdbx_strand_id
1 'polypeptide(L)'
;MGHFFSLPNFKQQDFLTSGKFLFFFSISFILLDLFSNIIGISFFEFVFAAPTAFLLGLAGFDSTIQAGEPVLVFVYGFGLPIALTYLCTGLLEWIVLASAIFSTTEISLKKRAFGIVGASAGGFLFNLFRINASIFSMIFFGASFAE
;
A
#
# COMPACT_ATOMS: atom_id res chain seq x y z
N MET A 1 27.03 -30.39 -31.05
CA MET A 1 26.61 -28.99 -31.30
C MET A 1 26.23 -28.36 -29.95
N GLY A 2 27.22 -27.70 -29.34
CA GLY A 2 27.03 -27.08 -28.00
C GLY A 2 26.79 -25.60 -28.19
N HIS A 3 25.57 -25.14 -27.99
CA HIS A 3 25.29 -23.72 -27.77
C HIS A 3 25.74 -23.36 -26.35
N PHE A 4 26.95 -22.86 -26.23
CA PHE A 4 27.41 -22.18 -25.04
C PHE A 4 26.51 -20.97 -24.82
N PHE A 5 25.74 -20.97 -23.71
CA PHE A 5 25.09 -19.80 -23.17
C PHE A 5 26.20 -18.77 -22.86
N SER A 6 26.39 -17.80 -23.75
CA SER A 6 27.21 -16.64 -23.43
C SER A 6 26.48 -15.81 -22.39
N LEU A 7 26.96 -15.88 -21.17
CA LEU A 7 26.52 -14.95 -20.12
C LEU A 7 26.73 -13.52 -20.61
N PRO A 8 25.72 -12.63 -20.49
CA PRO A 8 25.89 -11.24 -20.89
C PRO A 8 27.05 -10.64 -20.09
N ASN A 9 27.99 -9.99 -20.76
CA ASN A 9 29.09 -9.25 -20.16
C ASN A 9 28.47 -8.15 -19.28
N PHE A 10 28.37 -8.40 -17.98
CA PHE A 10 27.99 -7.39 -16.98
C PHE A 10 29.06 -6.31 -17.00
N LYS A 11 28.79 -5.20 -17.67
CA LYS A 11 29.71 -4.07 -17.72
C LYS A 11 29.77 -3.46 -16.31
N GLN A 12 30.96 -3.03 -15.93
CA GLN A 12 31.19 -2.34 -14.65
C GLN A 12 30.24 -1.14 -14.44
N GLN A 13 29.74 -0.58 -15.52
CA GLN A 13 28.76 0.51 -15.54
C GLN A 13 27.38 0.09 -15.00
N ASP A 14 26.95 -1.16 -15.28
CA ASP A 14 25.66 -1.69 -14.79
C ASP A 14 25.72 -1.93 -13.27
N PHE A 15 26.88 -2.34 -12.76
CA PHE A 15 27.08 -2.52 -11.31
C PHE A 15 27.03 -1.20 -10.55
N LEU A 16 27.65 -0.14 -11.08
CA LEU A 16 27.62 1.19 -10.47
C LEU A 16 26.20 1.80 -10.48
N THR A 17 25.45 1.59 -11.56
CA THR A 17 24.05 2.06 -11.67
C THR A 17 23.16 1.33 -10.68
N SER A 18 23.30 0.01 -10.57
CA SER A 18 22.56 -0.81 -9.61
C SER A 18 22.91 -0.43 -8.16
N GLY A 19 24.18 -0.18 -7.86
CA GLY A 19 24.63 0.27 -6.54
C GLY A 19 24.02 1.63 -6.13
N LYS A 20 23.99 2.60 -7.06
CA LYS A 20 23.33 3.89 -6.86
C LYS A 20 21.84 3.73 -6.60
N PHE A 21 21.17 2.90 -7.41
CA PHE A 21 19.73 2.63 -7.22
C PHE A 21 19.46 2.07 -5.82
N LEU A 22 20.18 1.04 -5.39
CA LEU A 22 20.00 0.43 -4.07
C LEU A 22 20.27 1.42 -2.94
N PHE A 23 21.28 2.27 -3.08
CA PHE A 23 21.60 3.30 -2.08
C PHE A 23 20.46 4.31 -1.94
N PHE A 24 19.99 4.88 -3.05
CA PHE A 24 18.88 5.84 -3.03
C PHE A 24 17.57 5.18 -2.59
N PHE A 25 17.33 3.92 -2.98
CA PHE A 25 16.17 3.16 -2.53
C PHE A 25 16.17 3.00 -1.02
N SER A 26 17.29 2.55 -0.44
CA SER A 26 17.39 2.35 1.01
C SER A 26 17.18 3.64 1.79
N ILE A 27 17.80 4.74 1.35
CA ILE A 27 17.62 6.04 2.00
C ILE A 27 16.17 6.50 1.89
N SER A 28 15.57 6.45 0.71
CA SER A 28 14.20 6.88 0.48
C SER A 28 13.21 6.03 1.28
N PHE A 29 13.45 4.72 1.35
CA PHE A 29 12.63 3.80 2.13
C PHE A 29 12.65 4.16 3.62
N ILE A 30 13.85 4.33 4.19
CA ILE A 30 14.00 4.70 5.61
C ILE A 30 13.34 6.05 5.89
N LEU A 31 13.54 7.06 5.02
CA LEU A 31 12.95 8.38 5.22
C LEU A 31 11.42 8.34 5.14
N LEU A 32 10.84 7.60 4.20
CA LEU A 32 9.38 7.46 4.06
C LEU A 32 8.78 6.67 5.22
N ASP A 33 9.46 5.62 5.68
CA ASP A 33 9.04 4.84 6.84
C ASP A 33 9.05 5.71 8.12
N LEU A 34 10.14 6.43 8.37
CA LEU A 34 10.21 7.37 9.49
C LEU A 34 9.13 8.45 9.42
N PHE A 35 8.90 9.01 8.23
CA PHE A 35 7.86 10.01 8.02
C PHE A 35 6.46 9.46 8.29
N SER A 36 6.16 8.24 7.86
CA SER A 36 4.88 7.59 8.14
C SER A 36 4.67 7.35 9.63
N ASN A 37 5.72 6.98 10.37
CA ASN A 37 5.67 6.81 11.82
C ASN A 37 5.45 8.14 12.56
N ILE A 38 6.03 9.26 12.07
CA ILE A 38 5.83 10.60 12.65
C ILE A 38 4.37 11.06 12.48
N ILE A 39 3.77 10.81 11.30
CA ILE A 39 2.35 11.15 11.05
C ILE A 39 1.43 10.31 11.92
N GLY A 40 1.83 9.09 12.25
CA GLY A 40 1.04 8.11 12.99
C GLY A 40 0.29 7.14 12.08
N ILE A 41 0.41 5.88 12.42
CA ILE A 41 -0.19 4.77 11.66
C ILE A 41 -1.71 4.91 11.62
N SER A 42 -2.32 5.30 12.73
CA SER A 42 -3.77 5.50 12.85
C SER A 42 -4.33 6.52 11.85
N PHE A 43 -3.53 7.52 11.44
CA PHE A 43 -3.96 8.47 10.40
C PHE A 43 -4.17 7.73 9.07
N PHE A 44 -3.25 6.88 8.67
CA PHE A 44 -3.38 6.11 7.42
C PHE A 44 -4.53 5.11 7.51
N GLU A 45 -4.71 4.45 8.64
CA GLU A 45 -5.86 3.55 8.88
C GLU A 45 -7.17 4.31 8.75
N PHE A 46 -7.28 5.52 9.32
CA PHE A 46 -8.47 6.37 9.23
C PHE A 46 -8.76 6.83 7.80
N VAL A 47 -7.72 7.13 7.00
CA VAL A 47 -7.85 7.49 5.58
C VAL A 47 -8.55 6.39 4.77
N PHE A 48 -8.40 5.12 5.16
CA PHE A 48 -9.12 4.01 4.54
C PHE A 48 -10.45 3.69 5.25
N ALA A 49 -10.54 3.89 6.56
CA ALA A 49 -11.75 3.63 7.32
C ALA A 49 -12.92 4.53 6.89
N ALA A 50 -12.66 5.82 6.67
CA ALA A 50 -13.69 6.78 6.32
C ALA A 50 -14.39 6.46 4.98
N PRO A 51 -13.68 6.27 3.84
CA PRO A 51 -14.33 5.88 2.60
C PRO A 51 -14.91 4.47 2.65
N THR A 52 -14.35 3.54 3.44
CA THR A 52 -14.92 2.21 3.64
C THR A 52 -16.29 2.31 4.32
N ALA A 53 -16.41 3.06 5.42
CA ALA A 53 -17.68 3.27 6.10
C ALA A 53 -18.71 3.96 5.19
N PHE A 54 -18.27 4.93 4.38
CA PHE A 54 -19.12 5.57 3.37
C PHE A 54 -19.65 4.57 2.33
N LEU A 55 -18.79 3.71 1.79
CA LEU A 55 -19.19 2.69 0.81
C LEU A 55 -20.14 1.65 1.41
N LEU A 56 -19.91 1.25 2.67
CA LEU A 56 -20.82 0.38 3.40
C LEU A 56 -22.20 1.03 3.57
N GLY A 57 -22.24 2.33 3.91
CA GLY A 57 -23.47 3.10 3.99
C GLY A 57 -24.23 3.16 2.66
N LEU A 58 -23.53 3.33 1.53
CA LEU A 58 -24.14 3.27 0.18
C LEU A 58 -24.71 1.89 -0.14
N ALA A 59 -24.12 0.83 0.40
CA ALA A 59 -24.59 -0.54 0.25
C ALA A 59 -25.76 -0.90 1.23
N GLY A 60 -26.19 0.04 2.08
CA GLY A 60 -27.28 -0.14 3.03
C GLY A 60 -26.83 -0.72 4.39
N PHE A 61 -25.55 -0.75 4.67
CA PHE A 61 -25.03 -1.18 5.97
C PHE A 61 -24.66 0.02 6.82
N ASP A 62 -25.36 0.21 7.92
CA ASP A 62 -24.96 1.22 8.91
C ASP A 62 -23.63 0.83 9.55
N SER A 63 -22.70 1.77 9.59
CA SER A 63 -21.39 1.54 10.17
C SER A 63 -20.89 2.76 10.95
N THR A 64 -20.07 2.51 11.97
CA THR A 64 -19.40 3.55 12.75
C THR A 64 -17.91 3.27 12.82
N ILE A 65 -17.12 4.35 12.91
CA ILE A 65 -15.67 4.28 13.01
C ILE A 65 -15.30 4.64 14.44
N GLN A 66 -14.52 3.80 15.08
CA GLN A 66 -13.89 4.08 16.36
C GLN A 66 -12.40 4.32 16.13
N ALA A 67 -11.93 5.52 16.46
CA ALA A 67 -10.52 5.84 16.44
C ALA A 67 -9.77 5.07 17.53
N GLY A 68 -8.61 4.55 17.17
CA GLY A 68 -7.75 3.75 18.07
C GLY A 68 -6.55 3.22 17.30
N GLU A 69 -5.81 2.33 17.92
CA GLU A 69 -4.73 1.55 17.29
C GLU A 69 -4.99 0.06 17.55
N PRO A 70 -5.52 -0.66 16.56
CA PRO A 70 -5.95 -0.24 15.23
C PRO A 70 -7.29 0.54 15.20
N VAL A 71 -7.56 1.22 14.08
CA VAL A 71 -8.87 1.83 13.82
C VAL A 71 -9.90 0.73 13.59
N LEU A 72 -11.06 0.83 14.26
CA LEU A 72 -12.11 -0.17 14.18
C LEU A 72 -13.30 0.35 13.37
N VAL A 73 -13.82 -0.47 12.47
CA VAL A 73 -15.07 -0.24 11.76
C VAL A 73 -16.12 -1.22 12.30
N PHE A 74 -17.17 -0.69 12.91
CA PHE A 74 -18.31 -1.47 13.39
C PHE A 74 -19.40 -1.44 12.34
N VAL A 75 -19.82 -2.62 11.87
CA VAL A 75 -20.96 -2.78 10.96
C VAL A 75 -22.13 -3.30 11.78
N TYR A 76 -23.22 -2.52 11.84
CA TYR A 76 -24.42 -2.90 12.59
C TYR A 76 -25.03 -4.18 11.99
N GLY A 77 -25.36 -5.14 12.86
CA GLY A 77 -25.87 -6.45 12.45
C GLY A 77 -24.80 -7.52 12.23
N PHE A 78 -23.50 -7.14 12.13
CA PHE A 78 -22.44 -8.14 11.98
C PHE A 78 -21.85 -8.63 13.32
N GLY A 79 -22.04 -7.85 14.39
CA GLY A 79 -21.71 -8.26 15.76
C GLY A 79 -20.24 -8.22 16.16
N LEU A 80 -19.29 -8.04 15.22
CA LEU A 80 -17.86 -7.97 15.49
C LEU A 80 -17.25 -6.72 14.86
N PRO A 81 -16.30 -6.04 15.56
CA PRO A 81 -15.56 -4.94 14.98
C PRO A 81 -14.54 -5.46 13.95
N ILE A 82 -14.38 -4.72 12.85
CA ILE A 82 -13.40 -4.99 11.82
C ILE A 82 -12.21 -4.08 12.08
N ALA A 83 -11.07 -4.66 12.44
CA ALA A 83 -9.84 -3.93 12.68
C ALA A 83 -9.14 -3.62 11.34
N LEU A 84 -8.98 -2.33 11.03
CA LEU A 84 -8.16 -1.89 9.90
C LEU A 84 -6.74 -1.64 10.41
N THR A 85 -5.86 -2.59 10.15
CA THR A 85 -4.44 -2.48 10.50
C THR A 85 -3.66 -1.81 9.37
N TYR A 86 -2.46 -1.31 9.67
CA TYR A 86 -1.57 -0.71 8.67
C TYR A 86 -1.27 -1.67 7.48
N LEU A 87 -1.27 -3.01 7.72
CA LEU A 87 -1.12 -4.00 6.65
C LEU A 87 -2.30 -4.00 5.67
N CYS A 88 -3.50 -3.66 6.14
CA CYS A 88 -4.68 -3.55 5.30
C CYS A 88 -4.63 -2.30 4.41
N THR A 89 -3.95 -1.24 4.87
CA THR A 89 -3.87 0.03 4.13
C THR A 89 -2.94 -0.02 2.92
N GLY A 90 -2.04 -1.01 2.84
CA GLY A 90 -1.02 -1.08 1.80
C GLY A 90 0.04 0.01 1.93
N LEU A 91 0.21 0.57 3.13
CA LEU A 91 1.19 1.63 3.39
C LEU A 91 2.62 1.17 3.10
N LEU A 92 2.97 -0.06 3.50
CA LEU A 92 4.29 -0.63 3.24
C LEU A 92 4.54 -0.78 1.73
N GLU A 93 3.58 -1.31 0.99
CA GLU A 93 3.65 -1.46 -0.46
C GLU A 93 3.82 -0.11 -1.15
N TRP A 94 3.11 0.92 -0.65
CA TRP A 94 3.25 2.28 -1.15
C TRP A 94 4.64 2.85 -0.87
N ILE A 95 5.20 2.67 0.32
CA ILE A 95 6.55 3.11 0.68
C ILE A 95 7.59 2.46 -0.23
N VAL A 96 7.50 1.13 -0.44
CA VAL A 96 8.39 0.38 -1.34
C VAL A 96 8.31 0.93 -2.76
N LEU A 97 7.10 1.10 -3.28
CA LEU A 97 6.88 1.54 -4.66
C LEU A 97 7.34 2.99 -4.87
N ALA A 98 7.00 3.89 -3.94
CA ALA A 98 7.46 5.28 -3.97
C ALA A 98 8.98 5.38 -3.91
N SER A 99 9.62 4.60 -3.04
CA SER A 99 11.09 4.52 -2.92
C SER A 99 11.74 4.03 -4.21
N ALA A 100 11.16 3.01 -4.84
CA ALA A 100 11.66 2.47 -6.11
C ALA A 100 11.56 3.52 -7.23
N ILE A 101 10.41 4.20 -7.37
CA ILE A 101 10.21 5.24 -8.38
C ILE A 101 11.17 6.42 -8.12
N PHE A 102 11.33 6.83 -6.87
CA PHE A 102 12.23 7.94 -6.51
C PHE A 102 13.69 7.62 -6.82
N SER A 103 14.10 6.37 -6.63
CA SER A 103 15.47 5.90 -6.84
C SER A 103 15.87 5.74 -8.30
N THR A 104 14.93 5.80 -9.24
CA THR A 104 15.19 5.71 -10.67
C THR A 104 15.82 7.00 -11.17
N THR A 105 17.15 7.11 -11.16
CA THR A 105 17.90 8.34 -11.45
C THR A 105 17.86 8.77 -12.93
N GLU A 106 17.54 7.87 -13.85
CA GLU A 106 17.53 8.11 -15.29
C GLU A 106 16.28 8.87 -15.78
N ILE A 107 15.27 9.01 -14.92
CA ILE A 107 14.00 9.65 -15.25
C ILE A 107 13.95 11.04 -14.61
N SER A 108 13.42 12.04 -15.34
CA SER A 108 13.27 13.40 -14.82
C SER A 108 12.37 13.46 -13.58
N LEU A 109 12.63 14.39 -12.66
CA LEU A 109 11.88 14.58 -11.42
C LEU A 109 10.37 14.74 -11.65
N LYS A 110 9.96 15.44 -12.71
CA LYS A 110 8.53 15.58 -13.06
C LYS A 110 7.89 14.23 -13.34
N LYS A 111 8.53 13.38 -14.13
CA LYS A 111 8.01 12.02 -14.44
C LYS A 111 7.97 11.13 -13.21
N ARG A 112 8.95 11.24 -12.31
CA ARG A 112 8.92 10.51 -11.02
C ARG A 112 7.76 10.98 -10.15
N ALA A 113 7.55 12.30 -10.02
CA ALA A 113 6.43 12.83 -9.27
C ALA A 113 5.09 12.34 -9.82
N PHE A 114 4.89 12.37 -11.14
CA PHE A 114 3.69 11.78 -11.77
C PHE A 114 3.57 10.28 -11.51
N GLY A 115 4.68 9.54 -11.56
CA GLY A 115 4.71 8.12 -11.24
C GLY A 115 4.28 7.84 -9.80
N ILE A 116 4.80 8.61 -8.83
CA ILE A 116 4.43 8.48 -7.42
C ILE A 116 2.95 8.81 -7.21
N VAL A 117 2.45 9.91 -7.78
CA VAL A 117 1.03 10.29 -7.68
C VAL A 117 0.14 9.21 -8.30
N GLY A 118 0.48 8.70 -9.48
CA GLY A 118 -0.28 7.63 -10.13
C GLY A 118 -0.26 6.33 -9.34
N ALA A 119 0.91 5.94 -8.82
CA ALA A 119 1.06 4.77 -7.96
C ALA A 119 0.28 4.92 -6.65
N SER A 120 0.30 6.11 -6.04
CA SER A 120 -0.47 6.41 -4.82
C SER A 120 -1.96 6.32 -5.05
N ALA A 121 -2.46 6.93 -6.12
CA ALA A 121 -3.88 6.88 -6.46
C ALA A 121 -4.34 5.46 -6.81
N GLY A 122 -3.58 4.76 -7.64
CA GLY A 122 -3.88 3.36 -8.01
C GLY A 122 -3.83 2.42 -6.81
N GLY A 123 -2.79 2.54 -5.97
CA GLY A 123 -2.63 1.76 -4.75
C GLY A 123 -3.75 2.02 -3.74
N PHE A 124 -4.14 3.29 -3.55
CA PHE A 124 -5.26 3.66 -2.70
C PHE A 124 -6.56 3.01 -3.16
N LEU A 125 -6.91 3.16 -4.45
CA LEU A 125 -8.13 2.59 -5.00
C LEU A 125 -8.13 1.06 -4.92
N PHE A 126 -7.01 0.42 -5.24
CA PHE A 126 -6.87 -1.02 -5.16
C PHE A 126 -7.05 -1.54 -3.73
N ASN A 127 -6.40 -0.90 -2.74
CA ASN A 127 -6.52 -1.31 -1.35
C ASN A 127 -7.90 -1.02 -0.78
N LEU A 128 -8.52 0.10 -1.15
CA LEU A 128 -9.90 0.40 -0.79
C LEU A 128 -10.86 -0.68 -1.33
N PHE A 129 -10.68 -1.08 -2.59
CA PHE A 129 -11.45 -2.17 -3.19
C PHE A 129 -11.21 -3.49 -2.42
N ARG A 130 -9.95 -3.84 -2.14
CA ARG A 130 -9.58 -5.05 -1.40
C ARG A 130 -10.24 -5.11 -0.02
N ILE A 131 -10.17 -4.00 0.75
CA ILE A 131 -10.78 -3.90 2.08
C ILE A 131 -12.29 -4.12 1.98
N ASN A 132 -12.96 -3.39 1.10
CA ASN A 132 -14.41 -3.51 0.95
C ASN A 132 -14.83 -4.91 0.45
N ALA A 133 -14.10 -5.48 -0.51
CA ALA A 133 -14.37 -6.84 -0.99
C ALA A 133 -14.24 -7.87 0.14
N SER A 134 -13.22 -7.74 1.00
CA SER A 134 -13.06 -8.61 2.17
C SER A 134 -14.21 -8.43 3.17
N ILE A 135 -14.62 -7.20 3.46
CA ILE A 135 -15.74 -6.92 4.37
C ILE A 135 -17.05 -7.50 3.81
N PHE A 136 -17.34 -7.26 2.54
CA PHE A 136 -18.54 -7.83 1.91
C PHE A 136 -18.49 -9.36 1.90
N SER A 137 -17.33 -9.96 1.64
CA SER A 137 -17.17 -11.42 1.73
C SER A 137 -17.47 -11.93 3.14
N MET A 138 -16.99 -11.26 4.18
CA MET A 138 -17.32 -11.61 5.56
C MET A 138 -18.82 -11.47 5.87
N ILE A 139 -19.46 -10.42 5.38
CA ILE A 139 -20.90 -10.19 5.61
C ILE A 139 -21.75 -11.26 4.93
N PHE A 140 -21.43 -11.63 3.68
CA PHE A 140 -22.25 -12.55 2.89
C PHE A 140 -21.94 -14.03 3.11
N PHE A 141 -20.69 -14.38 3.39
CA PHE A 141 -20.22 -15.77 3.49
C PHE A 141 -19.79 -16.18 4.91
N GLY A 142 -19.76 -15.23 5.84
CA GLY A 142 -19.30 -15.45 7.21
C GLY A 142 -17.80 -15.18 7.39
N ALA A 143 -17.39 -14.96 8.65
CA ALA A 143 -16.02 -14.60 9.00
C ALA A 143 -14.97 -15.66 8.62
N SER A 144 -15.34 -16.93 8.63
CA SER A 144 -14.45 -18.05 8.27
C SER A 144 -14.04 -18.08 6.79
N PHE A 145 -14.68 -17.30 5.93
CA PHE A 145 -14.36 -17.24 4.51
C PHE A 145 -13.24 -16.23 4.19
N ALA A 146 -12.97 -15.33 5.12
CA ALA A 146 -12.01 -14.23 4.91
C ALA A 146 -10.62 -14.49 5.55
N GLU A 147 -10.45 -15.66 6.20
CA GLU A 147 -9.16 -16.17 6.69
C GLU A 147 -8.43 -16.95 5.60
#